data_d0f3e2b28caf794f3d32e61962a6d865
#
_entry.id   d0f3e2b28caf794f3d32e61962a6d865
#
_cell.length_a   1.000
_cell.length_b   1.000
_cell.length_c   1.000
_cell.angle_alpha   90.00
_cell.angle_beta   90.00
_cell.angle_gamma   90.00
#
_symmetry.space_group_name_H-M   'P 1'
#
loop_
_entity.id
_entity.type
_entity.pdbx_description
1 polymer ?
#
loop_
_entity_poly.entity_id
_entity_poly.type
_entity_poly.pdbx_seq_one_letter_code
_entity_poly.pdbx_strand_id
1 'polypeptide(L)'
;MCRLMREGARELVLYRIREDAAPDAFVKHEHIGGEFYLVLKGKIADETGEYQAGDLVFLDPRSVHAPRAIGDTLILVLWPEGVRLVD
;
A
#
# COMPACT_ATOMS: atom_id res chain seq x y z
N MET A 1 6.96 3.23 -8.09
CA MET A 1 7.05 3.72 -6.70
C MET A 1 7.92 4.94 -6.61
N CYS A 2 7.45 5.95 -5.90
CA CYS A 2 8.23 7.17 -5.67
C CYS A 2 8.33 7.38 -4.16
N ARG A 3 9.55 7.30 -3.64
CA ARG A 3 9.78 7.57 -2.21
C ARG A 3 9.84 9.08 -2.01
N LEU A 4 8.89 9.62 -1.25
CA LEU A 4 8.81 11.06 -0.97
C LEU A 4 9.63 11.46 0.24
N MET A 5 9.74 10.58 1.23
CA MET A 5 10.46 10.86 2.46
C MET A 5 10.91 9.54 3.10
N ARG A 6 12.09 9.57 3.71
CA ARG A 6 12.58 8.47 4.53
C ARG A 6 13.31 9.05 5.73
N GLU A 7 12.97 8.56 6.92
CA GLU A 7 13.63 8.94 8.16
C GLU A 7 13.75 7.68 9.02
N GLY A 8 14.95 7.12 9.14
CA GLY A 8 15.14 5.83 9.77
C GLY A 8 14.40 4.75 9.00
N ALA A 9 13.54 4.00 9.68
CA ALA A 9 12.69 2.98 9.07
C ALA A 9 11.38 3.57 8.51
N ARG A 10 11.04 4.81 8.86
CA ARG A 10 9.81 5.46 8.41
C ARG A 10 9.92 5.87 6.95
N GLU A 11 8.91 5.54 6.17
CA GLU A 11 8.87 5.91 4.76
C GLU A 11 7.52 6.46 4.37
N LEU A 12 7.52 7.52 3.56
CA LEU A 12 6.35 8.06 2.88
C LEU A 12 6.57 7.82 1.38
N VAL A 13 5.64 7.10 0.76
CA VAL A 13 5.82 6.61 -0.60
C VAL A 13 4.57 6.89 -1.43
N LEU A 14 4.78 7.31 -2.67
CA LEU A 14 3.72 7.44 -3.65
C LEU A 14 3.80 6.25 -4.60
N TYR A 15 2.72 5.45 -4.65
CA TYR A 15 2.62 4.30 -5.54
C TYR A 15 1.64 4.59 -6.66
N ARG A 16 2.10 4.38 -7.87
CA ARG A 16 1.24 4.35 -9.04
C ARG A 16 1.19 2.92 -9.57
N ILE A 17 0.00 2.35 -9.64
CA ILE A 17 -0.22 1.00 -10.13
C ILE A 17 -1.06 1.11 -11.40
N ARG A 18 -0.52 0.61 -12.50
CA ARG A 18 -1.18 0.67 -13.80
C ARG A 18 -2.18 -0.49 -13.92
N GLU A 19 -3.23 -0.26 -14.68
CA GLU A 19 -4.26 -1.27 -14.93
C GLU A 19 -3.69 -2.56 -15.52
N ASP A 20 -2.63 -2.44 -16.33
CA ASP A 20 -1.98 -3.57 -16.97
C ASP A 20 -0.86 -4.20 -16.13
N ALA A 21 -0.73 -3.81 -14.87
CA ALA A 21 0.25 -4.41 -13.97
C ALA A 21 -0.06 -5.89 -13.77
N ALA A 22 1.00 -6.70 -13.66
CA ALA A 22 0.84 -8.13 -13.42
C ALA A 22 0.10 -8.37 -12.09
N PRO A 23 -0.71 -9.45 -12.00
CA PRO A 23 -1.42 -9.76 -10.75
C PRO A 23 -0.52 -9.86 -9.52
N ASP A 24 0.76 -10.21 -9.72
CA ASP A 24 1.75 -10.33 -8.67
C ASP A 24 2.65 -9.10 -8.54
N ALA A 25 2.23 -7.96 -9.06
CA ALA A 25 2.97 -6.70 -8.96
C ALA A 25 3.18 -6.28 -7.50
N PHE A 26 2.28 -6.69 -6.62
CA PHE A 26 2.45 -6.54 -5.18
C PHE A 26 2.80 -7.88 -4.57
N VAL A 27 3.89 -7.91 -3.82
CA VAL A 27 4.21 -9.09 -3.02
C VAL A 27 3.50 -8.99 -1.67
N LYS A 28 3.20 -10.14 -1.09
CA LYS A 28 2.65 -10.20 0.25
C LYS A 28 3.69 -9.67 1.24
N HIS A 29 3.27 -8.78 2.13
CA HIS A 29 4.20 -8.15 3.06
C HIS A 29 3.55 -7.93 4.42
N GLU A 30 4.40 -7.79 5.44
CA GLU A 30 4.00 -7.52 6.81
C GLU A 30 4.35 -6.07 7.17
N HIS A 31 3.41 -5.36 7.78
CA HIS A 31 3.62 -3.99 8.26
C HIS A 31 4.13 -4.05 9.70
N ILE A 32 5.40 -3.74 9.90
CA ILE A 32 6.04 -3.85 11.22
C ILE A 32 5.39 -2.89 12.22
N GLY A 33 5.19 -1.64 11.83
CA GLY A 33 4.56 -0.61 12.65
C GLY A 33 3.18 -0.18 12.15
N GLY A 34 2.54 -1.01 11.33
CA GLY A 34 1.29 -0.65 10.69
C GLY A 34 1.51 0.06 9.36
N GLU A 35 0.40 0.41 8.71
CA GLU A 35 0.43 1.15 7.45
C GLU A 35 -0.77 2.07 7.38
N PHE A 36 -0.53 3.29 6.92
CA PHE A 36 -1.59 4.20 6.49
C PHE A 36 -1.49 4.36 4.99
N TYR A 37 -2.61 4.27 4.29
CA TYR A 37 -2.60 4.71 2.90
C TYR A 37 -3.88 5.45 2.54
N LEU A 38 -3.70 6.46 1.69
CA LEU A 38 -4.80 7.25 1.14
C LEU A 38 -4.89 6.94 -0.35
N VAL A 39 -6.06 6.50 -0.78
CA VAL A 39 -6.29 6.29 -2.21
C VAL A 39 -6.56 7.64 -2.85
N LEU A 40 -5.71 8.03 -3.79
CA LEU A 40 -5.83 9.32 -4.50
C LEU A 40 -6.60 9.16 -5.80
N LYS A 41 -6.48 7.99 -6.44
CA LYS A 41 -7.16 7.69 -7.70
C LYS A 41 -7.29 6.18 -7.84
N GLY A 42 -8.40 5.73 -8.41
CA GLY A 42 -8.65 4.32 -8.68
C GLY A 42 -9.17 3.56 -7.46
N LYS A 43 -8.85 2.27 -7.41
CA LYS A 43 -9.30 1.37 -6.34
C LYS A 43 -8.22 0.38 -5.96
N ILE A 44 -8.21 0.01 -4.68
CA ILE A 44 -7.40 -1.08 -4.14
C ILE A 44 -8.35 -2.09 -3.51
N ALA A 45 -8.08 -3.38 -3.73
CA ALA A 45 -8.79 -4.48 -3.07
C ALA A 45 -7.78 -5.36 -2.34
N ASP A 46 -8.12 -5.79 -1.15
CA ASP A 46 -7.35 -6.77 -0.39
C ASP A 46 -8.32 -7.66 0.40
N GLU A 47 -7.80 -8.44 1.34
CA GLU A 47 -8.60 -9.38 2.13
C GLU A 47 -9.63 -8.68 3.02
N THR A 48 -9.45 -7.39 3.31
CA THR A 48 -10.33 -6.62 4.19
C THR A 48 -11.43 -5.88 3.42
N GLY A 49 -11.33 -5.77 2.09
CA GLY A 49 -12.36 -5.13 1.28
C GLY A 49 -11.81 -4.32 0.12
N GLU A 50 -12.62 -3.42 -0.38
CA GLU A 50 -12.26 -2.52 -1.48
C GLU A 50 -12.27 -1.08 -1.00
N TYR A 51 -11.29 -0.30 -1.48
CA TYR A 51 -11.11 1.09 -1.12
C TYR A 51 -10.93 1.94 -2.38
N GLN A 52 -11.53 3.12 -2.40
CA GLN A 52 -11.54 3.99 -3.57
C GLN A 52 -11.00 5.38 -3.24
N ALA A 53 -10.88 6.23 -4.26
CA ALA A 53 -10.35 7.58 -4.09
C ALA A 53 -11.05 8.33 -2.95
N GLY A 54 -10.26 8.90 -2.05
CA GLY A 54 -10.75 9.58 -0.84
C GLY A 54 -10.74 8.71 0.40
N ASP A 55 -10.59 7.39 0.27
CA ASP A 55 -10.56 6.50 1.43
C ASP A 55 -9.16 6.50 2.06
N LEU A 56 -9.14 6.69 3.37
CA LEU A 56 -7.93 6.55 4.18
C LEU A 56 -8.02 5.23 4.93
N VAL A 57 -7.02 4.38 4.76
CA VAL A 57 -7.00 3.03 5.33
C VAL A 57 -5.85 2.92 6.32
N PHE A 58 -6.14 2.34 7.47
CA PHE A 58 -5.12 2.00 8.46
C PHE A 58 -5.07 0.49 8.63
N LEU A 59 -3.88 -0.07 8.52
CA LEU A 59 -3.61 -1.49 8.75
C LEU A 59 -2.80 -1.64 10.03
N ASP A 60 -3.27 -2.52 10.91
CA ASP A 60 -2.66 -2.71 12.22
C ASP A 60 -1.18 -3.14 12.12
N PRO A 61 -0.36 -2.82 13.15
CA PRO A 61 1.01 -3.33 13.20
C PRO A 61 1.04 -4.85 13.02
N ARG A 62 2.02 -5.31 12.25
CA ARG A 62 2.24 -6.73 11.94
C ARG A 62 1.12 -7.39 11.12
N SER A 63 0.20 -6.59 10.57
CA SER A 63 -0.79 -7.13 9.64
C SER A 63 -0.10 -7.58 8.35
N VAL A 64 -0.69 -8.56 7.70
CA VAL A 64 -0.17 -9.11 6.45
C VAL A 64 -1.27 -9.03 5.41
N HIS A 65 -0.96 -8.48 4.23
CA HIS A 65 -1.95 -8.40 3.17
C HIS A 65 -1.32 -8.54 1.78
N ALA A 66 -2.16 -8.86 0.81
CA ALA A 66 -1.78 -8.93 -0.59
C ALA A 66 -2.75 -8.05 -1.39
N PRO A 67 -2.47 -6.74 -1.50
CA PRO A 67 -3.38 -5.83 -2.20
C PRO A 67 -3.27 -5.99 -3.71
N ARG A 68 -4.36 -5.63 -4.40
CA ARG A 68 -4.36 -5.55 -5.86
C ARG A 68 -5.05 -4.27 -6.31
N ALA A 69 -4.59 -3.69 -7.40
CA ALA A 69 -5.21 -2.52 -7.98
C ALA A 69 -6.35 -2.93 -8.92
N ILE A 70 -7.42 -2.14 -8.93
CA ILE A 70 -8.53 -2.29 -9.87
C ILE A 70 -8.51 -1.05 -10.76
N GLY A 71 -8.03 -1.20 -11.98
CA GLY A 71 -7.76 -0.07 -12.86
C GLY A 71 -6.50 0.69 -12.46
N ASP A 72 -6.21 1.78 -13.16
CA ASP A 72 -5.08 2.64 -12.82
C ASP A 72 -5.31 3.26 -11.44
N THR A 73 -4.36 3.08 -10.54
CA THR A 73 -4.52 3.47 -9.15
C THR A 73 -3.31 4.25 -8.65
N LEU A 74 -3.57 5.27 -7.85
CA LEU A 74 -2.54 6.07 -7.20
C LEU A 74 -2.83 6.12 -5.71
N ILE A 75 -1.86 5.71 -4.90
CA ILE A 75 -1.98 5.73 -3.44
C ILE A 75 -0.78 6.41 -2.79
N LEU A 76 -1.04 7.08 -1.68
CA LEU A 76 -0.02 7.66 -0.82
C LEU A 76 0.08 6.78 0.42
N VAL A 77 1.27 6.26 0.69
CA VAL A 77 1.49 5.26 1.73
C VAL A 77 2.48 5.78 2.76
N LEU A 78 2.13 5.63 4.04
CA LEU A 78 3.06 5.86 5.13
C LEU A 78 3.31 4.55 5.88
N TRP A 79 4.57 4.14 5.94
CA TRP A 79 5.04 3.03 6.76
C TRP A 79 5.81 3.59 7.95
N PRO A 80 5.19 3.69 9.14
CA PRO A 80 5.87 4.28 10.31
C PRO A 80 7.16 3.57 10.70
N GLU A 81 7.24 2.25 10.50
CA GLU A 81 8.42 1.45 10.84
C GLU A 81 8.84 0.52 9.71
N GLY A 82 8.40 0.82 8.48
CA GLY A 82 8.76 0.04 7.30
C GLY A 82 7.91 -1.22 7.14
N VAL A 83 8.31 -2.06 6.18
CA VAL A 83 7.63 -3.32 5.87
C VAL A 83 8.65 -4.44 5.76
N ARG A 84 8.16 -5.68 5.91
CA ARG A 84 8.96 -6.88 5.73
C ARG A 84 8.26 -7.79 4.71
N LEU A 85 9.02 -8.31 3.75
CA LEU A 85 8.49 -9.26 2.78
C LEU A 85 8.20 -10.59 3.48
N VAL A 86 7.11 -11.21 3.08
CA VAL A 86 6.65 -12.50 3.62
C VAL A 86 6.65 -13.52 2.48
N ASP A 87 7.34 -14.63 2.70
CA ASP A 87 7.41 -15.72 1.71
C ASP A 87 6.11 -16.52 1.64
#